data_7fd0edae877735bc77d46b918e00271a
#
_entry.id   7fd0edae877735bc77d46b918e00271a
#
_cell.length_a   1.000
_cell.length_b   1.000
_cell.length_c   1.000
_cell.angle_alpha   90.00
_cell.angle_beta   90.00
_cell.angle_gamma   90.00
#
_symmetry.space_group_name_H-M   'P 1'
#
loop_
_entity.id
_entity.type
_entity.pdbx_description
1 polymer ?
#
loop_
_entity_poly.entity_id
_entity_poly.type
_entity_poly.pdbx_seq_one_letter_code
_entity_poly.pdbx_strand_id
1 'polypeptide(L)'
;FRFIFSFKRKPSSSGYEDEQKWYKENLTFEEHSYLIKNSLIHKEYSSYINSFESKVVVANMSTLLRENISCGNKILSCNLTNSYLYDFPIKGICSINNCDFDTFSQRLLNIINIEKKDYFNQLETKKNYLIHYIEPDKCFNAIRESIYKYL
;
A
#
# COMPACT_ATOMS: atom_id res chain seq x y z
N PHE A 1 15.20 8.72 7.83
CA PHE A 1 14.47 7.76 6.97
C PHE A 1 14.58 8.21 5.53
N ARG A 2 14.60 7.24 4.60
CA ARG A 2 14.49 7.52 3.17
C ARG A 2 13.06 7.21 2.73
N PHE A 3 12.40 8.18 2.13
CA PHE A 3 11.12 7.99 1.47
C PHE A 3 11.35 7.65 0.01
N ILE A 4 10.58 6.70 -0.51
CA ILE A 4 10.57 6.32 -1.92
C ILE A 4 9.14 6.50 -2.41
N PHE A 5 8.96 7.29 -3.45
CA PHE A 5 7.67 7.53 -4.07
C PHE A 5 7.50 6.63 -5.30
N SER A 6 6.32 6.02 -5.42
CA SER A 6 5.94 5.27 -6.60
C SER A 6 4.72 5.92 -7.23
N PHE A 7 4.87 6.45 -8.42
CA PHE A 7 3.75 7.03 -9.15
C PHE A 7 2.77 5.94 -9.58
N LYS A 8 1.51 6.33 -9.66
CA LYS A 8 0.43 5.44 -10.14
C LYS A 8 0.57 5.16 -11.63
N ARG A 9 1.04 6.12 -12.40
CA ARG A 9 1.13 6.06 -13.84
C ARG A 9 2.58 5.87 -14.30
N LYS A 10 2.77 5.03 -15.32
CA LYS A 10 4.07 4.89 -15.99
C LYS A 10 4.24 6.01 -17.01
N PRO A 11 5.47 6.45 -17.32
CA PRO A 11 5.72 7.49 -18.32
C PRO A 11 5.08 7.25 -19.69
N SER A 12 4.93 5.98 -20.08
CA SER A 12 4.31 5.56 -21.34
C SER A 12 2.79 5.44 -21.28
N SER A 13 2.17 5.65 -20.12
CA SER A 13 0.71 5.49 -19.96
C SER A 13 -0.04 6.78 -20.13
N SER A 14 -1.27 6.70 -20.66
CA SER A 14 -2.17 7.83 -20.67
C SER A 14 -2.42 8.35 -19.25
N GLY A 15 -2.45 9.67 -19.09
CA GLY A 15 -2.64 10.33 -17.81
C GLY A 15 -1.36 10.47 -16.95
N TYR A 16 -0.19 10.06 -17.43
CA TYR A 16 1.06 10.34 -16.71
C TYR A 16 1.36 11.84 -16.66
N GLU A 17 1.19 12.53 -17.78
CA GLU A 17 1.40 13.97 -17.85
C GLU A 17 0.44 14.74 -16.95
N ASP A 18 -0.81 14.31 -16.88
CA ASP A 18 -1.82 14.89 -15.99
C ASP A 18 -1.44 14.68 -14.51
N GLU A 19 -0.95 13.49 -14.15
CA GLU A 19 -0.46 13.20 -12.80
C GLU A 19 0.74 14.10 -12.46
N GLN A 20 1.72 14.23 -13.35
CA GLN A 20 2.90 15.09 -13.12
C GLN A 20 2.53 16.57 -13.04
N LYS A 21 1.60 17.02 -13.90
CA LYS A 21 1.06 18.38 -13.86
C LYS A 21 0.39 18.66 -12.52
N TRP A 22 -0.43 17.73 -12.03
CA TRP A 22 -1.09 17.86 -10.73
C TRP A 22 -0.08 18.02 -9.59
N TYR A 23 0.97 17.19 -9.53
CA TYR A 23 2.02 17.35 -8.51
C TYR A 23 2.71 18.71 -8.59
N LYS A 24 3.02 19.17 -9.80
CA LYS A 24 3.67 20.48 -10.01
C LYS A 24 2.80 21.67 -9.60
N GLU A 25 1.48 21.54 -9.74
CA GLU A 25 0.53 22.59 -9.39
C GLU A 25 0.16 22.62 -7.90
N ASN A 26 0.28 21.50 -7.21
CA ASN A 26 -0.20 21.33 -5.83
C ASN A 26 0.91 21.20 -4.79
N LEU A 27 2.16 21.04 -5.18
CA LEU A 27 3.31 20.99 -4.30
C LEU A 27 4.15 22.25 -4.41
N THR A 28 4.83 22.63 -3.34
CA THR A 28 5.90 23.64 -3.41
C THR A 28 7.05 23.15 -4.29
N PHE A 29 7.90 24.06 -4.70
CA PHE A 29 9.08 23.71 -5.51
C PHE A 29 9.98 22.70 -4.78
N GLU A 30 10.19 22.88 -3.49
CA GLU A 30 11.01 22.00 -2.65
C GLU A 30 10.41 20.62 -2.52
N GLU A 31 9.09 20.52 -2.25
CA GLU A 31 8.35 19.25 -2.15
C GLU A 31 8.34 18.50 -3.48
N HIS A 32 8.08 19.19 -4.57
CA HIS A 32 8.11 18.59 -5.90
C HIS A 32 9.51 18.09 -6.26
N SER A 33 10.55 18.88 -5.98
CA SER A 33 11.94 18.49 -6.22
C SER A 33 12.34 17.27 -5.39
N TYR A 34 11.90 17.21 -4.13
CA TYR A 34 12.12 16.06 -3.26
C TYR A 34 11.39 14.81 -3.77
N LEU A 35 10.13 14.96 -4.19
CA LEU A 35 9.33 13.87 -4.77
C LEU A 35 10.02 13.28 -6.00
N ILE A 36 10.41 14.11 -6.97
CA ILE A 36 11.08 13.65 -8.19
C ILE A 36 12.41 12.97 -7.89
N LYS A 37 13.24 13.56 -7.01
CA LYS A 37 14.54 12.97 -6.62
C LYS A 37 14.41 11.60 -5.95
N ASN A 38 13.33 11.37 -5.22
CA ASN A 38 13.08 10.14 -4.48
C ASN A 38 12.07 9.22 -5.15
N SER A 39 11.66 9.53 -6.37
CA SER A 39 10.83 8.67 -7.19
C SER A 39 11.68 7.62 -7.89
N LEU A 40 11.25 6.37 -7.80
CA LEU A 40 11.81 5.33 -8.67
C LEU A 40 10.89 5.17 -9.88
N ILE A 41 11.20 5.98 -10.88
CA ILE A 41 10.57 5.91 -12.18
C ILE A 41 11.40 4.87 -12.96
N HIS A 42 10.82 3.92 -13.66
CA HIS A 42 11.44 3.24 -14.80
C HIS A 42 11.92 1.78 -14.72
N LYS A 43 11.55 1.01 -13.72
CA LYS A 43 11.69 -0.44 -13.87
C LYS A 43 10.32 -1.10 -13.82
N GLU A 44 10.07 -2.08 -14.69
CA GLU A 44 8.91 -2.94 -14.55
C GLU A 44 8.86 -3.51 -13.12
N TYR A 45 7.67 -3.52 -12.54
CA TYR A 45 7.45 -3.97 -11.16
C TYR A 45 8.15 -3.17 -10.06
N SER A 46 8.64 -1.95 -10.35
CA SER A 46 9.33 -1.12 -9.34
C SER A 46 8.49 -0.88 -8.08
N SER A 47 7.18 -0.67 -8.21
CA SER A 47 6.28 -0.51 -7.06
C SER A 47 6.24 -1.74 -6.16
N TYR A 48 6.25 -2.94 -6.74
CA TYR A 48 6.31 -4.19 -5.99
C TYR A 48 7.65 -4.35 -5.28
N ILE A 49 8.76 -4.25 -6.02
CA ILE A 49 10.10 -4.39 -5.45
C ILE A 49 10.27 -3.42 -4.28
N ASN A 50 9.98 -2.13 -4.50
CA ASN A 50 10.12 -1.11 -3.47
C ASN A 50 9.23 -1.36 -2.27
N SER A 51 7.99 -1.79 -2.48
CA SER A 51 7.07 -2.04 -1.38
C SER A 51 7.52 -3.21 -0.52
N PHE A 52 8.01 -4.30 -1.13
CA PHE A 52 8.49 -5.46 -0.39
C PHE A 52 9.84 -5.24 0.32
N GLU A 53 10.68 -4.34 -0.19
CA GLU A 53 11.93 -3.95 0.45
C GLU A 53 11.76 -2.83 1.48
N SER A 54 10.60 -2.18 1.51
CA SER A 54 10.33 -1.07 2.41
C SER A 54 10.03 -1.53 3.84
N LYS A 55 10.45 -0.74 4.82
CA LYS A 55 10.14 -0.96 6.24
C LYS A 55 8.65 -0.79 6.53
N VAL A 56 8.00 0.15 5.82
CA VAL A 56 6.56 0.43 5.88
C VAL A 56 6.09 0.89 4.51
N VAL A 57 4.96 0.41 4.05
CA VAL A 57 4.30 0.88 2.83
C VAL A 57 3.11 1.75 3.19
N VAL A 58 3.08 2.95 2.63
CA VAL A 58 1.98 3.91 2.86
C VAL A 58 1.23 4.15 1.56
N ALA A 59 -0.07 4.01 1.58
CA ALA A 59 -0.93 4.37 0.44
C ALA A 59 -2.38 4.58 0.87
N ASN A 60 -3.18 5.18 -0.02
CA ASN A 60 -4.64 5.12 0.03
C ASN A 60 -5.09 3.98 -0.89
N MET A 61 -6.15 3.26 -0.53
CA MET A 61 -6.89 2.26 -1.33
C MET A 61 -6.07 1.55 -2.45
N SER A 62 -5.00 0.88 -2.07
CA SER A 62 -4.15 0.14 -3.00
C SER A 62 -4.22 -1.36 -2.73
N THR A 63 -4.40 -2.17 -3.79
CA THR A 63 -4.29 -3.63 -3.69
C THR A 63 -2.91 -4.06 -3.20
N LEU A 64 -1.87 -3.29 -3.53
CA LEU A 64 -0.51 -3.51 -3.06
C LEU A 64 -0.38 -3.51 -1.53
N LEU A 65 -1.18 -2.72 -0.80
CA LEU A 65 -1.23 -2.76 0.66
C LEU A 65 -1.75 -4.11 1.18
N ARG A 66 -2.76 -4.67 0.50
CA ARG A 66 -3.32 -5.99 0.87
C ARG A 66 -2.30 -7.10 0.67
N GLU A 67 -1.58 -7.05 -0.45
CA GLU A 67 -0.53 -8.00 -0.76
C GLU A 67 0.62 -7.88 0.25
N ASN A 68 1.08 -6.66 0.52
CA ASN A 68 2.16 -6.43 1.47
C ASN A 68 1.84 -6.93 2.88
N ILE A 69 0.66 -6.58 3.43
CA ILE A 69 0.30 -7.03 4.79
C ILE A 69 0.12 -8.55 4.86
N SER A 70 -0.39 -9.17 3.80
CA SER A 70 -0.54 -10.63 3.71
C SER A 70 0.80 -11.35 3.65
N CYS A 71 1.80 -10.76 3.00
CA CYS A 71 3.18 -11.23 2.98
C CYS A 71 3.95 -10.87 4.27
N GLY A 72 3.28 -10.25 5.22
CA GLY A 72 3.86 -9.93 6.52
C GLY A 72 4.65 -8.62 6.56
N ASN A 73 4.47 -7.70 5.62
CA ASN A 73 5.06 -6.36 5.67
C ASN A 73 4.17 -5.40 6.46
N LYS A 74 4.80 -4.42 7.11
CA LYS A 74 4.07 -3.35 7.78
C LYS A 74 3.53 -2.36 6.75
N ILE A 75 2.28 -1.94 6.93
CA ILE A 75 1.61 -0.96 6.08
C ILE A 75 0.96 0.14 6.90
N LEU A 76 0.65 1.25 6.25
CA LEU A 76 -0.31 2.25 6.74
C LEU A 76 -1.23 2.65 5.58
N SER A 77 -2.48 2.29 5.68
CA SER A 77 -3.52 2.76 4.77
C SER A 77 -4.10 4.06 5.28
N CYS A 78 -4.10 5.09 4.44
CA CYS A 78 -4.59 6.42 4.77
C CYS A 78 -5.80 6.77 3.93
N ASN A 79 -7.00 6.66 4.48
CA ASN A 79 -8.20 7.19 3.84
C ASN A 79 -8.40 8.65 4.27
N LEU A 80 -8.03 9.58 3.42
CA LEU A 80 -8.22 11.03 3.62
C LEU A 80 -9.47 11.56 2.91
N THR A 81 -10.32 10.67 2.44
CA THR A 81 -11.63 11.00 1.88
C THR A 81 -12.72 10.85 2.94
N ASN A 82 -13.82 11.57 2.81
CA ASN A 82 -14.96 11.41 3.71
C ASN A 82 -15.85 10.21 3.35
N SER A 83 -15.33 9.25 2.55
CA SER A 83 -16.08 8.10 2.09
C SER A 83 -15.55 6.80 2.70
N TYR A 84 -16.41 6.10 3.41
CA TYR A 84 -16.12 4.77 3.97
C TYR A 84 -15.81 3.70 2.90
N LEU A 85 -16.17 3.96 1.65
CA LEU A 85 -15.86 3.06 0.53
C LEU A 85 -14.36 2.88 0.29
N TYR A 86 -13.56 3.82 0.77
CA TYR A 86 -12.10 3.79 0.68
C TYR A 86 -11.42 3.32 1.95
N ASP A 87 -12.18 2.87 2.93
CA ASP A 87 -11.63 2.31 4.16
C ASP A 87 -10.88 1.02 3.90
N PHE A 88 -9.75 0.89 4.58
CA PHE A 88 -9.01 -0.37 4.54
C PHE A 88 -9.78 -1.44 5.33
N PRO A 89 -9.89 -2.67 4.83
CA PRO A 89 -10.73 -3.69 5.45
C PRO A 89 -10.21 -4.22 6.79
N ILE A 90 -8.93 -4.01 7.10
CA ILE A 90 -8.36 -4.27 8.43
C ILE A 90 -8.23 -2.95 9.17
N LYS A 91 -8.77 -2.90 10.37
CA LYS A 91 -8.65 -1.77 11.29
C LYS A 91 -7.49 -1.96 12.27
N GLY A 92 -7.26 -0.97 13.12
CA GLY A 92 -6.19 -0.97 14.10
C GLY A 92 -5.00 -0.14 13.64
N ILE A 93 -3.80 -0.58 13.99
CA ILE A 93 -2.58 0.19 13.73
C ILE A 93 -2.31 0.47 12.26
N CYS A 94 -2.76 -0.42 11.37
CA CYS A 94 -2.49 -0.40 9.93
C CYS A 94 -3.37 0.55 9.11
N SER A 95 -4.37 1.19 9.72
CA SER A 95 -5.28 2.08 9.00
C SER A 95 -5.58 3.35 9.78
N ILE A 96 -5.76 4.45 9.06
CA ILE A 96 -6.11 5.75 9.61
C ILE A 96 -7.04 6.47 8.62
N ASN A 97 -8.07 7.12 9.16
CA ASN A 97 -9.09 7.79 8.35
C ASN A 97 -9.22 9.25 8.79
N ASN A 98 -9.33 10.16 7.82
CA ASN A 98 -9.64 11.58 8.02
C ASN A 98 -8.80 12.25 9.14
N CYS A 99 -7.50 11.97 9.16
CA CYS A 99 -6.59 12.53 10.16
C CYS A 99 -5.87 13.77 9.64
N ASP A 100 -5.41 14.60 10.57
CA ASP A 100 -4.45 15.65 10.31
C ASP A 100 -3.02 15.09 10.12
N PHE A 101 -2.11 15.98 9.74
CA PHE A 101 -0.72 15.60 9.49
C PHE A 101 0.01 15.12 10.75
N ASP A 102 -0.27 15.70 11.90
CA ASP A 102 0.37 15.34 13.16
C ASP A 102 -0.03 13.92 13.58
N THR A 103 -1.31 13.61 13.52
CA THR A 103 -1.84 12.27 13.78
C THR A 103 -1.28 11.24 12.80
N PHE A 104 -1.22 11.58 11.51
CA PHE A 104 -0.58 10.72 10.50
C PHE A 104 0.90 10.48 10.82
N SER A 105 1.65 11.54 11.11
CA SER A 105 3.09 11.46 11.38
C SER A 105 3.39 10.63 12.61
N GLN A 106 2.65 10.81 13.69
CA GLN A 106 2.78 10.01 14.91
C GLN A 106 2.48 8.53 14.64
N ARG A 107 1.41 8.23 13.90
CA ARG A 107 1.06 6.86 13.53
C ARG A 107 2.15 6.23 12.68
N LEU A 108 2.66 6.92 11.69
CA LEU A 108 3.72 6.44 10.82
C LEU A 108 5.02 6.16 11.60
N LEU A 109 5.43 7.08 12.47
CA LEU A 109 6.61 6.91 13.33
C LEU A 109 6.46 5.72 14.28
N ASN A 110 5.27 5.54 14.86
CA ASN A 110 4.97 4.37 15.69
C ASN A 110 5.15 3.08 14.87
N ILE A 111 4.56 2.99 13.68
CA ILE A 111 4.67 1.80 12.81
C ILE A 111 6.13 1.55 12.39
N ILE A 112 6.90 2.59 12.12
CA ILE A 112 8.31 2.45 11.77
C ILE A 112 9.10 1.81 12.93
N ASN A 113 8.84 2.20 14.16
CA ASN A 113 9.63 1.84 15.34
C ASN A 113 9.15 0.56 16.03
N ILE A 114 7.87 0.20 15.92
CA ILE A 114 7.33 -1.00 16.55
C ILE A 114 7.91 -2.28 15.91
N GLU A 115 8.15 -3.29 16.74
CA GLU A 115 8.56 -4.61 16.24
C GLU A 115 7.44 -5.24 15.38
N LYS A 116 7.86 -6.05 14.40
CA LYS A 116 6.93 -6.65 13.44
C LYS A 116 5.87 -7.51 14.12
N LYS A 117 6.24 -8.28 15.12
CA LYS A 117 5.33 -9.11 15.91
C LYS A 117 4.26 -8.26 16.59
N ASP A 118 4.68 -7.17 17.24
CA ASP A 118 3.76 -6.31 18.00
C ASP A 118 2.85 -5.49 17.08
N TYR A 119 3.34 -5.12 15.89
CA TYR A 119 2.51 -4.53 14.86
C TYR A 119 1.37 -5.47 14.46
N PHE A 120 1.64 -6.74 14.18
CA PHE A 120 0.62 -7.70 13.78
C PHE A 120 -0.34 -8.08 14.92
N ASN A 121 0.09 -8.00 16.18
CA ASN A 121 -0.78 -8.19 17.33
C ASN A 121 -1.80 -7.05 17.52
N GLN A 122 -1.53 -5.87 16.96
CA GLN A 122 -2.42 -4.69 17.03
C GLN A 122 -3.36 -4.57 15.83
N LEU A 123 -3.44 -5.58 14.98
CA LEU A 123 -4.45 -5.66 13.93
C LEU A 123 -5.77 -6.17 14.51
N GLU A 124 -6.87 -5.51 14.21
CA GLU A 124 -8.21 -5.95 14.67
C GLU A 124 -8.70 -7.20 13.94
N THR A 125 -8.09 -7.54 12.81
CA THR A 125 -8.44 -8.71 12.00
C THR A 125 -7.18 -9.45 11.60
N LYS A 126 -7.25 -10.78 11.53
CA LYS A 126 -6.12 -11.60 11.09
C LYS A 126 -5.73 -11.25 9.65
N LYS A 127 -4.44 -11.08 9.42
CA LYS A 127 -3.86 -10.73 8.11
C LYS A 127 -4.30 -11.65 6.95
N ASN A 128 -4.55 -12.92 7.25
CA ASN A 128 -4.98 -13.92 6.27
C ASN A 128 -6.36 -13.67 5.69
N TYR A 129 -7.13 -12.73 6.25
CA TYR A 129 -8.45 -12.39 5.74
C TYR A 129 -8.40 -11.69 4.37
N LEU A 130 -7.30 -11.01 4.04
CA LEU A 130 -7.20 -10.22 2.81
C LEU A 130 -6.75 -11.03 1.60
N ILE A 131 -5.78 -11.91 1.80
CA ILE A 131 -5.25 -12.79 0.75
C ILE A 131 -5.00 -14.14 1.39
N HIS A 132 -5.66 -15.13 0.87
CA HIS A 132 -5.41 -16.50 1.25
C HIS A 132 -4.27 -17.04 0.38
N TYR A 133 -3.07 -17.11 0.96
CA TYR A 133 -1.96 -17.75 0.26
C TYR A 133 -2.22 -19.26 0.22
N ILE A 134 -2.48 -19.76 -0.98
CA ILE A 134 -2.53 -21.18 -1.28
C ILE A 134 -1.34 -21.48 -2.18
N GLU A 135 -0.61 -22.55 -1.88
CA GLU A 135 0.41 -23.04 -2.80
C GLU A 135 -0.18 -23.21 -4.21
N PRO A 136 0.56 -22.83 -5.27
CA PRO A 136 0.01 -22.83 -6.64
C PRO A 136 -0.72 -24.10 -7.02
N ASP A 137 -0.15 -25.26 -6.70
CA ASP A 137 -0.77 -26.57 -7.02
C ASP A 137 -2.11 -26.78 -6.29
N LYS A 138 -2.21 -26.35 -5.05
CA LYS A 138 -3.45 -26.40 -4.27
C LYS A 138 -4.49 -25.44 -4.82
N CYS A 139 -4.07 -24.26 -5.30
CA CYS A 139 -4.97 -23.30 -5.93
C CYS A 139 -5.58 -23.88 -7.23
N PHE A 140 -4.77 -24.45 -8.11
CA PHE A 140 -5.24 -25.08 -9.34
C PHE A 140 -6.17 -26.27 -9.06
N ASN A 141 -5.84 -27.08 -8.06
CA ASN A 141 -6.69 -28.21 -7.67
C ASN A 141 -8.03 -27.74 -7.11
N ALA A 142 -8.05 -26.73 -6.24
CA ALA A 142 -9.28 -26.16 -5.70
C ALA A 142 -10.17 -25.55 -6.79
N ILE A 143 -9.59 -24.87 -7.78
CA ILE A 143 -10.33 -24.36 -8.94
C ILE A 143 -10.90 -25.51 -9.76
N ARG A 144 -10.11 -26.54 -10.06
CA ARG A 144 -10.53 -27.72 -10.81
C ARG A 144 -11.67 -28.45 -10.11
N GLU A 145 -11.54 -28.73 -8.82
CA GLU A 145 -12.58 -29.36 -8.00
C GLU A 145 -13.87 -28.54 -7.97
N SER A 146 -13.75 -27.21 -7.88
CA SER A 146 -14.90 -26.32 -7.94
C SER A 146 -15.62 -26.40 -9.28
N ILE A 147 -14.88 -26.44 -10.40
CA ILE A 147 -15.45 -26.58 -11.75
C ILE A 147 -16.18 -27.93 -11.88
N TYR A 148 -15.54 -29.02 -11.48
CA TYR A 148 -16.16 -30.37 -11.58
C TYR A 148 -17.39 -30.56 -10.70
N LYS A 149 -17.56 -29.77 -9.65
CA LYS A 149 -18.73 -29.79 -8.79
C LYS A 149 -19.98 -29.21 -9.47
N TYR A 150 -19.80 -28.39 -10.51
CA TYR A 150 -20.88 -27.70 -11.23
C TYR A 150 -21.07 -28.22 -12.67
N LEU A 151 -20.31 -29.20 -13.11
CA LEU A 151 -20.49 -29.96 -14.34
C LEU A 151 -21.21 -31.28 -14.03
#